data_cbfd2eb99e4ceee50a416ae3900df268
#
_entry.id   cbfd2eb99e4ceee50a416ae3900df268
#
_cell.length_a   1.000
_cell.length_b   1.000
_cell.length_c   1.000
_cell.angle_alpha   90.00
_cell.angle_beta   90.00
_cell.angle_gamma   90.00
#
_symmetry.space_group_name_H-M   'P 1'
#
loop_
_entity.id
_entity.type
_entity.pdbx_description
1 polymer ?
#
loop_
_entity_poly.entity_id
_entity_poly.type
_entity_poly.pdbx_seq_one_letter_code
_entity_poly.pdbx_strand_id
1 'polypeptide(L)'
;FSMTNFKASDEYLKIGDRVVRSYPLVDIDEINLPSLVNPYTQMNINGYGIATDLFSFLTSVPHADCVVFNQVVQIPNQRKLLRKLQAKAKRHGSMPDPSNKIAKEDIEEVLDRLAVDSTQLVYCNFNILVSCPADKVTPVTSYLETKLYECGIMPSRTAYNQLELFTD
;
A
#
# COMPACT_ATOMS: atom_id res chain seq x y z
N PHE A 1 7.55 -29.74 -1.80
CA PHE A 1 6.84 -29.07 -2.90
C PHE A 1 7.40 -29.55 -4.23
N SER A 2 6.61 -30.17 -5.07
CA SER A 2 7.03 -30.53 -6.42
C SER A 2 6.90 -29.30 -7.31
N MET A 3 7.98 -28.85 -7.93
CA MET A 3 8.01 -27.71 -8.86
C MET A 3 7.08 -27.88 -10.09
N THR A 4 6.54 -29.08 -10.32
CA THR A 4 5.69 -29.39 -11.47
C THR A 4 4.27 -28.80 -11.39
N ASN A 5 3.83 -28.35 -10.21
CA ASN A 5 2.48 -27.81 -10.00
C ASN A 5 2.45 -26.28 -9.81
N PHE A 6 3.51 -25.60 -10.20
CA PHE A 6 3.63 -24.17 -10.08
C PHE A 6 3.45 -23.51 -11.46
N LYS A 7 2.46 -22.63 -11.59
CA LYS A 7 2.26 -21.83 -12.81
C LYS A 7 2.13 -20.36 -12.43
N ALA A 8 3.03 -19.55 -12.93
CA ALA A 8 2.92 -18.11 -12.88
C ALA A 8 2.08 -17.62 -14.07
N SER A 9 1.05 -16.84 -13.81
CA SER A 9 0.34 -16.04 -14.80
C SER A 9 0.56 -14.56 -14.51
N ASP A 10 0.13 -13.71 -15.41
CA ASP A 10 0.31 -12.26 -15.29
C ASP A 10 -0.45 -11.67 -14.09
N GLU A 11 -1.50 -12.33 -13.62
CA GLU A 11 -2.37 -11.83 -12.55
C GLU A 11 -2.25 -12.60 -11.24
N TYR A 12 -1.77 -13.85 -11.27
CA TYR A 12 -1.70 -14.71 -10.09
C TYR A 12 -0.71 -15.84 -10.25
N LEU A 13 -0.34 -16.45 -9.13
CA LEU A 13 0.41 -17.70 -9.09
C LEU A 13 -0.54 -18.85 -8.83
N LYS A 14 -0.47 -19.89 -9.63
CA LYS A 14 -1.19 -21.14 -9.36
C LYS A 14 -0.25 -22.16 -8.75
N ILE A 15 -0.59 -22.65 -7.56
CA ILE A 15 0.17 -23.65 -6.82
C ILE A 15 -0.77 -24.82 -6.52
N GLY A 16 -0.71 -25.85 -7.35
CA GLY A 16 -1.66 -26.97 -7.28
C GLY A 16 -3.09 -26.54 -7.64
N ASP A 17 -4.01 -26.70 -6.70
CA ASP A 17 -5.42 -26.28 -6.76
C ASP A 17 -5.68 -24.89 -6.17
N ARG A 18 -4.62 -24.23 -5.67
CA ARG A 18 -4.68 -22.91 -5.05
C ARG A 18 -4.17 -21.83 -5.97
N VAL A 19 -4.70 -20.64 -5.76
CA VAL A 19 -4.24 -19.43 -6.42
C VAL A 19 -3.76 -18.46 -5.35
N VAL A 20 -2.59 -17.89 -5.58
CA VAL A 20 -2.02 -16.82 -4.75
C VAL A 20 -1.93 -15.56 -5.59
N ARG A 21 -2.43 -14.47 -5.05
CA ARG A 21 -2.38 -13.14 -5.67
C ARG A 21 -1.76 -12.13 -4.72
N SER A 22 -0.87 -11.32 -5.25
CA SER A 22 -0.23 -10.20 -4.56
C SER A 22 -0.85 -8.87 -4.98
N TYR A 23 -1.08 -8.00 -4.00
CA TYR A 23 -1.51 -6.62 -4.19
C TYR A 23 -0.45 -5.70 -3.55
N PRO A 24 0.57 -5.28 -4.29
CA PRO A 24 1.51 -4.29 -3.78
C PRO A 24 0.83 -2.92 -3.75
N LEU A 25 0.99 -2.21 -2.65
CA LEU A 25 0.49 -0.85 -2.46
C LEU A 25 1.69 0.09 -2.51
N VAL A 26 2.15 0.39 -3.72
CA VAL A 26 3.45 1.06 -3.95
C VAL A 26 3.29 2.45 -4.55
N ASP A 27 2.19 2.73 -5.22
CA ASP A 27 2.00 3.98 -5.95
C ASP A 27 1.32 5.01 -5.06
N ILE A 28 2.01 6.12 -4.81
CA ILE A 28 1.50 7.23 -4.01
C ILE A 28 0.29 7.88 -4.67
N ASP A 29 0.24 7.90 -6.01
CA ASP A 29 -0.86 8.48 -6.75
C ASP A 29 -2.14 7.60 -6.67
N GLU A 30 -1.97 6.33 -6.34
CA GLU A 30 -3.06 5.37 -6.13
C GLU A 30 -3.51 5.28 -4.66
N ILE A 31 -2.78 5.91 -3.74
CA ILE A 31 -3.07 5.91 -2.30
C ILE A 31 -3.54 7.31 -1.88
N ASN A 32 -4.83 7.51 -1.84
CA ASN A 32 -5.42 8.74 -1.32
C ASN A 32 -5.79 8.57 0.16
N LEU A 33 -4.76 8.51 1.01
CA LEU A 33 -4.97 8.46 2.45
C LEU A 33 -5.48 9.82 2.94
N PRO A 34 -6.46 9.85 3.87
CA PRO A 34 -6.87 11.10 4.51
C PRO A 34 -5.67 11.75 5.21
N SER A 35 -5.59 13.08 5.18
CA SER A 35 -4.50 13.89 5.76
C SER A 35 -4.22 13.60 7.24
N LEU A 36 -5.18 13.03 7.94
CA LEU A 36 -5.06 12.44 9.28
C LEU A 36 -5.38 10.95 9.15
N VAL A 37 -4.35 10.13 9.04
CA VAL A 37 -4.51 8.68 9.24
C VAL A 37 -4.72 8.47 10.73
N ASN A 38 -5.97 8.52 11.15
CA ASN A 38 -6.33 7.97 12.44
C ASN A 38 -6.07 6.46 12.34
N PRO A 39 -5.20 5.87 13.18
CA PRO A 39 -4.96 4.43 13.15
C PRO A 39 -6.23 3.63 13.42
N TYR A 40 -7.31 4.28 13.81
CA TYR A 40 -8.58 3.65 14.15
C TYR A 40 -9.73 4.36 13.46
N THR A 41 -10.45 3.66 12.62
CA THR A 41 -11.78 4.06 12.18
C THR A 41 -12.76 3.73 13.30
N GLN A 42 -13.58 4.69 13.73
CA GLN A 42 -14.64 4.40 14.70
C GLN A 42 -15.85 3.81 13.95
N MET A 43 -16.09 2.52 14.12
CA MET A 43 -17.38 1.93 13.76
C MET A 43 -18.37 2.10 14.92
N ASN A 44 -19.51 2.71 14.65
CA ASN A 44 -20.61 2.76 15.60
C ASN A 44 -21.42 1.47 15.52
N ILE A 45 -21.26 0.60 16.51
CA ILE A 45 -22.08 -0.60 16.66
C ILE A 45 -22.94 -0.42 17.91
N ASN A 46 -24.27 -0.31 17.73
CA ASN A 46 -25.26 -0.14 18.82
C ASN A 46 -24.97 1.04 19.76
N GLY A 47 -24.43 2.16 19.23
CA GLY A 47 -24.11 3.35 20.01
C GLY A 47 -22.74 3.33 20.69
N TYR A 48 -21.98 2.26 20.54
CA TYR A 48 -20.60 2.17 21.02
C TYR A 48 -19.62 2.40 19.88
N GLY A 49 -18.72 3.36 20.03
CA GLY A 49 -17.61 3.57 19.12
C GLY A 49 -16.55 2.51 19.34
N ILE A 50 -16.40 1.57 18.40
CA ILE A 50 -15.34 0.59 18.40
C ILE A 50 -14.24 1.08 17.47
N ALA A 51 -13.02 1.21 17.99
CA ALA A 51 -11.85 1.51 17.18
C ALA A 51 -11.50 0.30 16.31
N THR A 52 -11.53 0.46 14.98
CA THR A 52 -11.15 -0.58 14.03
C THR A 52 -9.96 -0.08 13.19
N ASP A 53 -9.01 -0.98 12.94
CA ASP A 53 -7.91 -0.73 12.02
C ASP A 53 -8.43 -0.56 10.59
N LEU A 54 -7.76 0.28 9.79
CA LEU A 54 -8.05 0.50 8.37
C LEU A 54 -8.08 -0.82 7.57
N PHE A 55 -7.21 -1.76 7.90
CA PHE A 55 -7.09 -3.06 7.25
C PHE A 55 -7.82 -4.19 7.98
N SER A 56 -8.69 -3.89 8.94
CA SER A 56 -9.43 -4.91 9.70
C SER A 56 -10.25 -5.87 8.82
N PHE A 57 -10.68 -5.42 7.63
CA PHE A 57 -11.39 -6.26 6.66
C PHE A 57 -10.57 -7.46 6.17
N LEU A 58 -9.23 -7.40 6.26
CA LEU A 58 -8.35 -8.51 5.86
C LEU A 58 -8.53 -9.75 6.74
N THR A 59 -9.03 -9.58 7.96
CA THR A 59 -9.27 -10.70 8.89
C THR A 59 -10.49 -11.55 8.51
N SER A 60 -11.34 -11.06 7.61
CA SER A 60 -12.62 -11.69 7.25
C SER A 60 -12.86 -11.74 5.74
N VAL A 61 -11.80 -11.94 4.95
CA VAL A 61 -11.92 -12.09 3.49
C VAL A 61 -12.66 -13.38 3.16
N PRO A 62 -13.86 -13.33 2.54
CA PRO A 62 -14.65 -14.51 2.25
C PRO A 62 -13.90 -15.46 1.29
N HIS A 63 -13.95 -16.75 1.56
CA HIS A 63 -13.33 -17.80 0.74
C HIS A 63 -11.80 -17.75 0.63
N ALA A 64 -11.13 -16.88 1.35
CA ALA A 64 -9.68 -16.91 1.43
C ALA A 64 -9.22 -17.96 2.45
N ASP A 65 -8.19 -18.72 2.07
CA ASP A 65 -7.57 -19.69 2.98
C ASP A 65 -6.53 -19.03 3.86
N CYS A 66 -5.82 -18.06 3.28
CA CYS A 66 -4.76 -17.33 3.94
C CYS A 66 -4.69 -15.91 3.38
N VAL A 67 -4.55 -14.95 4.26
CA VAL A 67 -4.26 -13.56 3.93
C VAL A 67 -3.03 -13.14 4.73
N VAL A 68 -2.03 -12.63 4.03
CA VAL A 68 -0.80 -12.11 4.63
C VAL A 68 -0.70 -10.63 4.30
N PHE A 69 -0.56 -9.82 5.33
CA PHE A 69 -0.28 -8.40 5.19
C PHE A 69 1.18 -8.15 5.57
N ASN A 70 1.99 -7.80 4.59
CA ASN A 70 3.39 -7.46 4.76
C ASN A 70 3.54 -5.94 4.79
N GLN A 71 4.20 -5.45 5.82
CA GLN A 71 4.59 -4.06 5.94
C GLN A 71 6.09 -3.99 6.15
N VAL A 72 6.80 -3.39 5.21
CA VAL A 72 8.24 -3.15 5.30
C VAL A 72 8.47 -1.67 5.57
N VAL A 73 9.01 -1.35 6.73
CA VAL A 73 9.35 0.02 7.12
C VAL A 73 10.86 0.17 7.13
N GLN A 74 11.38 1.03 6.28
CA GLN A 74 12.79 1.36 6.22
C GLN A 74 13.03 2.77 6.77
N ILE A 75 13.88 2.87 7.78
CA ILE A 75 14.25 4.15 8.41
C ILE A 75 15.54 4.66 7.74
N PRO A 76 15.47 5.63 6.84
CA PRO A 76 16.64 6.17 6.16
C PRO A 76 17.45 7.09 7.08
N ASN A 77 18.68 7.38 6.68
CA ASN A 77 19.44 8.43 7.34
C ASN A 77 18.76 9.78 7.12
N GLN A 78 18.15 10.32 8.16
CA GLN A 78 17.33 11.54 8.12
C GLN A 78 18.10 12.74 7.57
N ARG A 79 19.35 12.94 7.97
CA ARG A 79 20.16 14.06 7.46
C ARG A 79 20.40 14.01 5.96
N LYS A 80 20.66 12.80 5.42
CA LYS A 80 20.81 12.60 3.97
C LYS A 80 19.50 12.83 3.23
N LEU A 81 18.40 12.33 3.80
CA LEU A 81 17.07 12.47 3.21
C LEU A 81 16.63 13.94 3.18
N LEU A 82 16.76 14.66 4.28
CA LEU A 82 16.44 16.10 4.34
C LEU A 82 17.24 16.91 3.31
N ARG A 83 18.56 16.65 3.18
CA ARG A 83 19.39 17.31 2.16
C ARG A 83 18.90 17.01 0.74
N LYS A 84 18.47 15.76 0.47
CA LYS A 84 17.92 15.40 -0.84
C LYS A 84 16.60 16.14 -1.12
N LEU A 85 15.70 16.24 -0.14
CA LEU A 85 14.44 16.96 -0.27
C LEU A 85 14.68 18.46 -0.49
N GLN A 86 15.57 19.10 0.29
CA GLN A 86 15.95 20.50 0.10
C GLN A 86 16.55 20.77 -1.29
N ALA A 87 17.44 19.87 -1.76
CA ALA A 87 18.00 19.98 -3.11
C ALA A 87 16.93 19.81 -4.19
N LYS A 88 15.95 18.92 -3.97
CA LYS A 88 14.82 18.71 -4.87
C LYS A 88 13.91 19.94 -4.90
N ALA A 89 13.54 20.50 -3.76
CA ALA A 89 12.76 21.73 -3.68
C ALA A 89 13.45 22.91 -4.41
N LYS A 90 14.77 23.09 -4.19
CA LYS A 90 15.55 24.12 -4.89
C LYS A 90 15.55 23.91 -6.42
N ARG A 91 15.65 22.66 -6.89
CA ARG A 91 15.60 22.35 -8.33
C ARG A 91 14.25 22.69 -8.92
N HIS A 92 13.15 22.29 -8.28
CA HIS A 92 11.80 22.62 -8.70
C HIS A 92 11.56 24.14 -8.69
N GLY A 93 12.09 24.85 -7.69
CA GLY A 93 11.97 26.30 -7.62
C GLY A 93 12.74 27.07 -8.70
N SER A 94 13.70 26.43 -9.40
CA SER A 94 14.43 27.05 -10.52
C SER A 94 13.76 26.85 -11.88
N MET A 95 12.70 26.06 -11.96
CA MET A 95 11.97 25.74 -13.21
C MET A 95 10.62 26.50 -13.24
N PRO A 96 10.33 27.29 -14.29
CA PRO A 96 9.13 28.13 -14.35
C PRO A 96 7.87 27.39 -14.80
N ASP A 97 7.65 26.18 -14.31
CA ASP A 97 6.47 25.36 -14.63
C ASP A 97 5.54 25.28 -13.42
N PRO A 98 4.21 25.47 -13.57
CA PRO A 98 3.24 25.37 -12.48
C PRO A 98 3.32 24.06 -11.68
N SER A 99 3.56 22.92 -12.34
CA SER A 99 3.70 21.61 -11.67
C SER A 99 4.94 21.58 -10.77
N ASN A 100 6.03 22.22 -11.15
CA ASN A 100 7.23 22.35 -10.33
C ASN A 100 7.00 23.25 -9.10
N LYS A 101 6.14 24.25 -9.22
CA LYS A 101 5.77 25.11 -8.10
C LYS A 101 5.04 24.32 -7.03
N ILE A 102 4.02 23.55 -7.45
CA ILE A 102 3.25 22.66 -6.54
C ILE A 102 4.19 21.65 -5.88
N ALA A 103 5.02 20.97 -6.66
CA ALA A 103 5.96 19.99 -6.11
C ALA A 103 6.99 20.61 -5.12
N LYS A 104 7.34 21.86 -5.31
CA LYS A 104 8.17 22.59 -4.35
C LYS A 104 7.41 22.89 -3.06
N GLU A 105 6.20 23.40 -3.16
CA GLU A 105 5.34 23.73 -2.01
C GLU A 105 5.06 22.49 -1.16
N ASP A 106 4.74 21.34 -1.78
CA ASP A 106 4.55 20.07 -1.09
C ASP A 106 5.80 19.62 -0.31
N ILE A 107 6.99 19.77 -0.92
CA ILE A 107 8.24 19.41 -0.25
C ILE A 107 8.51 20.35 0.92
N GLU A 108 8.29 21.65 0.75
CA GLU A 108 8.47 22.66 1.80
C GLU A 108 7.52 22.40 2.98
N GLU A 109 6.26 22.06 2.72
CA GLU A 109 5.28 21.68 3.76
C GLU A 109 5.76 20.45 4.56
N VAL A 110 6.28 19.43 3.88
CA VAL A 110 6.84 18.25 4.55
C VAL A 110 8.03 18.63 5.43
N LEU A 111 8.94 19.48 4.93
CA LEU A 111 10.11 19.94 5.70
C LEU A 111 9.70 20.74 6.93
N ASP A 112 8.69 21.59 6.81
CA ASP A 112 8.17 22.39 7.92
C ASP A 112 7.51 21.52 8.99
N ARG A 113 6.70 20.54 8.59
CA ARG A 113 6.11 19.57 9.53
C ARG A 113 7.18 18.77 10.27
N LEU A 114 8.22 18.32 9.58
CA LEU A 114 9.33 17.61 10.21
C LEU A 114 10.09 18.48 11.23
N ALA A 115 10.20 19.78 10.98
CA ALA A 115 10.85 20.69 11.90
C ALA A 115 10.00 20.99 13.14
N VAL A 116 8.67 21.15 12.96
CA VAL A 116 7.75 21.48 14.06
C VAL A 116 7.46 20.27 14.94
N ASP A 117 7.15 19.12 14.33
CA ASP A 117 6.64 17.95 15.07
C ASP A 117 7.73 16.99 15.54
N SER A 118 9.01 17.28 15.21
CA SER A 118 10.15 16.38 15.50
C SER A 118 9.93 14.94 14.98
N THR A 119 9.17 14.81 13.90
CA THR A 119 8.84 13.51 13.28
C THR A 119 9.99 13.02 12.39
N GLN A 120 9.92 11.77 11.98
CA GLN A 120 10.92 11.17 11.09
C GLN A 120 10.24 10.66 9.81
N LEU A 121 10.93 10.81 8.69
CA LEU A 121 10.51 10.22 7.43
C LEU A 121 10.93 8.75 7.36
N VAL A 122 10.04 7.92 6.91
CA VAL A 122 10.29 6.50 6.68
C VAL A 122 9.85 6.13 5.26
N TYR A 123 10.51 5.15 4.66
CA TYR A 123 9.96 4.47 3.49
C TYR A 123 9.08 3.33 3.98
N CYS A 124 7.88 3.23 3.45
CA CYS A 124 6.93 2.20 3.83
C CYS A 124 6.40 1.52 2.57
N ASN A 125 6.55 0.20 2.51
CA ASN A 125 5.99 -0.63 1.46
C ASN A 125 4.96 -1.56 2.08
N PHE A 126 3.84 -1.72 1.41
CA PHE A 126 2.76 -2.61 1.81
C PHE A 126 2.52 -3.63 0.71
N ASN A 127 2.31 -4.87 1.10
CA ASN A 127 1.91 -5.93 0.18
C ASN A 127 0.86 -6.82 0.86
N ILE A 128 -0.23 -7.10 0.15
CA ILE A 128 -1.26 -8.02 0.58
C ILE A 128 -1.15 -9.26 -0.29
N LEU A 129 -0.90 -10.42 0.33
CA LEU A 129 -0.96 -11.72 -0.30
C LEU A 129 -2.25 -12.41 0.09
N VAL A 130 -2.98 -12.91 -0.88
CA VAL A 130 -4.17 -13.72 -0.64
C VAL A 130 -4.08 -15.06 -1.35
N SER A 131 -4.39 -16.13 -0.62
CA SER A 131 -4.51 -17.49 -1.15
C SER A 131 -5.95 -17.94 -1.07
N CYS A 132 -6.45 -18.52 -2.15
CA CYS A 132 -7.81 -19.07 -2.22
C CYS A 132 -7.89 -20.24 -3.21
N PRO A 133 -8.98 -21.07 -3.18
CA PRO A 133 -9.26 -22.03 -4.21
C PRO A 133 -9.40 -21.37 -5.59
N ALA A 134 -8.98 -22.05 -6.64
CA ALA A 134 -8.99 -21.50 -8.00
C ALA A 134 -10.39 -21.09 -8.50
N ASP A 135 -11.45 -21.76 -8.04
CA ASP A 135 -12.85 -21.45 -8.36
C ASP A 135 -13.39 -20.23 -7.59
N LYS A 136 -12.66 -19.73 -6.58
CA LYS A 136 -13.02 -18.59 -5.73
C LYS A 136 -12.20 -17.33 -5.97
N VAL A 137 -11.33 -17.30 -6.97
CA VAL A 137 -10.48 -16.16 -7.27
C VAL A 137 -11.29 -14.89 -7.53
N THR A 138 -12.34 -14.98 -8.37
CA THR A 138 -13.15 -13.81 -8.73
C THR A 138 -13.87 -13.18 -7.53
N PRO A 139 -14.60 -13.90 -6.68
CA PRO A 139 -15.26 -13.29 -5.52
C PRO A 139 -14.26 -12.75 -4.49
N VAL A 140 -13.13 -13.43 -4.27
CA VAL A 140 -12.08 -12.94 -3.36
C VAL A 140 -11.46 -11.64 -3.88
N THR A 141 -11.11 -11.59 -5.15
CA THR A 141 -10.54 -10.40 -5.81
C THR A 141 -11.51 -9.22 -5.74
N SER A 142 -12.78 -9.45 -6.12
CA SER A 142 -13.80 -8.38 -6.09
C SER A 142 -14.00 -7.82 -4.69
N TYR A 143 -14.01 -8.68 -3.67
CA TYR A 143 -14.12 -8.25 -2.29
C TYR A 143 -12.95 -7.37 -1.87
N LEU A 144 -11.71 -7.83 -2.11
CA LEU A 144 -10.50 -7.11 -1.74
C LEU A 144 -10.39 -5.77 -2.46
N GLU A 145 -10.60 -5.75 -3.77
CA GLU A 145 -10.53 -4.52 -4.57
C GLU A 145 -11.59 -3.51 -4.13
N THR A 146 -12.82 -3.97 -3.84
CA THR A 146 -13.88 -3.10 -3.31
C THR A 146 -13.50 -2.51 -1.96
N LYS A 147 -12.99 -3.34 -1.04
CA LYS A 147 -12.59 -2.88 0.29
C LYS A 147 -11.39 -1.93 0.27
N LEU A 148 -10.41 -2.20 -0.56
CA LEU A 148 -9.27 -1.29 -0.77
C LEU A 148 -9.74 0.04 -1.35
N TYR A 149 -10.63 0.01 -2.33
CA TYR A 149 -11.22 1.21 -2.91
C TYR A 149 -12.01 2.03 -1.88
N GLU A 150 -12.82 1.37 -1.01
CA GLU A 150 -13.51 2.02 0.11
C GLU A 150 -12.53 2.71 1.08
N CYS A 151 -11.31 2.18 1.21
CA CYS A 151 -10.24 2.79 2.00
C CYS A 151 -9.46 3.89 1.27
N GLY A 152 -9.83 4.25 0.04
CA GLY A 152 -9.11 5.23 -0.78
C GLY A 152 -7.83 4.69 -1.41
N ILE A 153 -7.69 3.37 -1.51
CA ILE A 153 -6.51 2.70 -2.06
C ILE A 153 -6.92 2.03 -3.37
N MET A 154 -6.25 2.40 -4.46
CA MET A 154 -6.37 1.69 -5.74
C MET A 154 -5.23 0.68 -5.85
N PRO A 155 -5.51 -0.63 -5.75
CA PRO A 155 -4.45 -1.63 -5.86
C PRO A 155 -3.91 -1.65 -7.28
N SER A 156 -2.60 -1.48 -7.41
CA SER A 156 -1.94 -1.65 -8.70
C SER A 156 -2.16 -3.08 -9.18
N ARG A 157 -2.76 -3.23 -10.34
CA ARG A 157 -2.83 -4.51 -11.05
C ARG A 157 -1.49 -4.79 -11.71
N THR A 158 -0.46 -4.98 -10.92
CA THR A 158 0.85 -5.37 -11.45
C THR A 158 0.74 -6.76 -12.04
N ALA A 159 0.43 -6.74 -13.33
CA ALA A 159 0.43 -7.87 -14.18
C ALA A 159 1.84 -8.33 -14.39
N TYR A 160 2.66 -8.94 -14.19
CA TYR A 160 3.99 -9.40 -14.69
C TYR A 160 5.00 -9.84 -13.63
N ASN A 161 4.92 -9.42 -12.36
CA ASN A 161 5.90 -9.75 -11.34
C ASN A 161 5.32 -10.46 -10.10
N GLN A 162 4.22 -11.19 -10.26
CA GLN A 162 3.57 -11.91 -9.15
C GLN A 162 4.49 -12.92 -8.46
N LEU A 163 5.41 -13.52 -9.20
CA LEU A 163 6.38 -14.44 -8.65
C LEU A 163 7.40 -13.73 -7.75
N GLU A 164 7.92 -12.60 -8.19
CA GLU A 164 8.87 -11.79 -7.42
C GLU A 164 8.22 -11.29 -6.13
N LEU A 165 7.00 -10.76 -6.23
CA LEU A 165 6.23 -10.29 -5.07
C LEU A 165 5.86 -11.39 -4.06
N PHE A 166 5.88 -12.64 -4.49
CA PHE A 166 5.65 -13.78 -3.60
C PHE A 166 6.91 -14.24 -2.89
N THR A 167 8.07 -14.02 -3.51
CA THR A 167 9.37 -14.51 -2.99
C THR A 167 10.12 -13.49 -2.14
N ASP A 168 9.80 -12.21 -2.27
CA ASP A 168 10.35 -11.11 -1.46
C ASP A 168 9.59 -10.96 -0.13
#